data_65a00cb533eacd4649176a5d576d46cc
#
_entry.id   65a00cb533eacd4649176a5d576d46cc
#
_cell.length_a   1.000
_cell.length_b   1.000
_cell.length_c   1.000
_cell.angle_alpha   90.00
_cell.angle_beta   90.00
_cell.angle_gamma   90.00
#
_symmetry.space_group_name_H-M   'P 1'
#
loop_
_entity.id
_entity.type
_entity.pdbx_description
1 polymer ?
#
loop_
_entity_poly.entity_id
_entity_poly.type
_entity_poly.pdbx_seq_one_letter_code
_entity_poly.pdbx_strand_id
1 'polypeptide(L)'
;MRVGFLFNHYFPHQVPHAAPYAFELSRHYPEIDVIVACSSRQEMDLVVTIGKLYPGHRCQFRTLRIPWYYSMIDPVVSLWAFGRKRAVLRNNLPFFRGLDALVSPERNCLDLRTVHGLTNLVMIRTRHGAGDRDGVFDERLTGFQFMLLPGQKYADRLHELGLLQEGRFCASGYPKFEVIRGLNREIPRLFDNDNPVVVYNPHFDRSQSSWGPMGLQILEWFLHHREFNLIFAPHVVLFKRRIRHGAFLPGKYRLAPNIHVDTGSSASVDMTYMLAADIYLGDVSSQVYEFLLEPRPCIFLNGHHVAWQGNPSYQHWRLGQVVENVESELIDALKQAFKTHSGYIKRQREAFAYAFHSEPETTAAERGARAIADFLSLKAGRFSSSPGKTTMRGL
;
A
#
# COMPACT_ATOMS: atom_id res chain seq x y z
N MET A 1 -11.60 26.27 0.83
CA MET A 1 -12.01 24.87 1.09
C MET A 1 -10.91 24.18 1.89
N ARG A 2 -11.27 23.35 2.90
CA ARG A 2 -10.30 22.69 3.77
C ARG A 2 -10.28 21.19 3.52
N VAL A 3 -9.14 20.66 3.07
CA VAL A 3 -8.94 19.25 2.72
C VAL A 3 -7.94 18.60 3.67
N GLY A 4 -8.37 17.59 4.40
CA GLY A 4 -7.53 16.81 5.29
C GLY A 4 -6.95 15.58 4.58
N PHE A 5 -5.67 15.30 4.77
CA PHE A 5 -5.03 14.02 4.42
C PHE A 5 -4.74 13.27 5.70
N LEU A 6 -5.33 12.09 5.86
CA LEU A 6 -5.28 11.33 7.11
C LEU A 6 -4.33 10.14 7.01
N PHE A 7 -3.31 10.14 7.86
CA PHE A 7 -2.46 8.99 8.14
C PHE A 7 -2.73 8.51 9.58
N ASN A 8 -3.37 7.36 9.70
CA ASN A 8 -3.79 6.78 10.98
C ASN A 8 -3.58 5.27 10.98
N HIS A 9 -2.34 4.88 10.68
CA HIS A 9 -1.93 3.47 10.67
C HIS A 9 -0.90 3.20 11.77
N TYR A 10 -0.64 1.91 12.05
CA TYR A 10 0.41 1.48 12.97
C TYR A 10 1.81 1.54 12.35
N PHE A 11 1.86 1.63 11.02
CA PHE A 11 3.09 1.69 10.23
C PHE A 11 3.02 2.85 9.23
N PRO A 12 4.14 3.53 8.97
CA PRO A 12 4.17 4.71 8.09
C PRO A 12 4.11 4.36 6.59
N HIS A 13 4.05 3.06 6.22
CA HIS A 13 4.11 2.60 4.82
C HIS A 13 3.05 3.20 3.90
N GLN A 14 1.96 3.73 4.44
CA GLN A 14 0.90 4.34 3.65
C GLN A 14 1.21 5.79 3.23
N VAL A 15 2.14 6.45 3.91
CA VAL A 15 2.48 7.85 3.67
C VAL A 15 2.96 8.09 2.24
N PRO A 16 3.89 7.29 1.67
CA PRO A 16 4.37 7.51 0.29
C PRO A 16 3.29 7.37 -0.79
N HIS A 17 2.17 6.73 -0.47
CA HIS A 17 1.07 6.51 -1.41
C HIS A 17 0.06 7.66 -1.48
N ALA A 18 0.07 8.57 -0.52
CA ALA A 18 -0.96 9.62 -0.44
C ALA A 18 -0.42 11.01 -0.12
N ALA A 19 0.69 11.14 0.61
CA ALA A 19 1.28 12.43 0.94
C ALA A 19 1.68 13.27 -0.29
N PRO A 20 2.21 12.68 -1.38
CA PRO A 20 2.52 13.45 -2.59
C PRO A 20 1.32 14.19 -3.17
N TYR A 21 0.13 13.59 -3.13
CA TYR A 21 -1.10 14.28 -3.57
C TYR A 21 -1.40 15.54 -2.75
N ALA A 22 -1.14 15.49 -1.41
CA ALA A 22 -1.34 16.65 -0.56
C ALA A 22 -0.39 17.79 -0.93
N PHE A 23 0.87 17.47 -1.17
CA PHE A 23 1.89 18.46 -1.51
C PHE A 23 1.58 19.12 -2.85
N GLU A 24 1.27 18.36 -3.90
CA GLU A 24 0.91 18.92 -5.20
C GLU A 24 -0.42 19.67 -5.16
N LEU A 25 -1.42 19.19 -4.42
CA LEU A 25 -2.68 19.89 -4.24
C LEU A 25 -2.46 21.27 -3.61
N SER A 26 -1.69 21.35 -2.54
CA SER A 26 -1.42 22.63 -1.86
C SER A 26 -0.56 23.58 -2.69
N ARG A 27 0.28 23.04 -3.58
CA ARG A 27 1.19 23.81 -4.45
C ARG A 27 0.45 24.46 -5.59
N HIS A 28 -0.44 23.73 -6.25
CA HIS A 28 -1.11 24.17 -7.47
C HIS A 28 -2.49 24.80 -7.24
N TYR A 29 -3.13 24.57 -6.09
CA TYR A 29 -4.49 25.05 -5.79
C TYR A 29 -4.50 25.88 -4.51
N PRO A 30 -4.13 27.18 -4.59
CA PRO A 30 -4.00 28.08 -3.43
C PRO A 30 -5.29 28.33 -2.66
N GLU A 31 -6.43 28.13 -3.29
CA GLU A 31 -7.77 28.25 -2.69
C GLU A 31 -8.13 27.05 -1.80
N ILE A 32 -7.31 25.99 -1.80
CA ILE A 32 -7.51 24.80 -0.97
C ILE A 32 -6.52 24.80 0.19
N ASP A 33 -7.03 24.91 1.40
CA ASP A 33 -6.26 24.71 2.62
C ASP A 33 -6.01 23.22 2.84
N VAL A 34 -4.79 22.75 2.66
CA VAL A 34 -4.42 21.36 2.81
C VAL A 34 -3.79 21.10 4.17
N ILE A 35 -4.36 20.15 4.92
CA ILE A 35 -3.90 19.76 6.25
C ILE A 35 -3.52 18.28 6.25
N VAL A 36 -2.26 17.98 6.50
CA VAL A 36 -1.77 16.59 6.66
C VAL A 36 -1.80 16.21 8.13
N ALA A 37 -2.66 15.26 8.48
CA ALA A 37 -2.91 14.83 9.85
C ALA A 37 -2.36 13.41 10.09
N CYS A 38 -1.45 13.27 11.05
CA CYS A 38 -0.78 12.01 11.39
C CYS A 38 -1.09 11.58 12.81
N SER A 39 -1.30 10.28 13.03
CA SER A 39 -1.55 9.69 14.35
C SER A 39 -0.29 9.23 15.09
N SER A 40 0.88 9.28 14.44
CA SER A 40 2.15 8.91 15.04
C SER A 40 3.27 9.85 14.60
N ARG A 41 4.34 9.89 15.44
CA ARG A 41 5.55 10.65 15.10
C ARG A 41 6.24 10.07 13.86
N GLN A 42 6.28 8.75 13.73
CA GLN A 42 6.89 8.08 12.57
C GLN A 42 6.19 8.45 11.25
N GLU A 43 4.85 8.52 11.24
CA GLU A 43 4.10 9.00 10.07
C GLU A 43 4.46 10.47 9.77
N MET A 44 4.50 11.33 10.80
CA MET A 44 4.82 12.75 10.63
C MET A 44 6.24 12.96 10.12
N ASP A 45 7.23 12.29 10.71
CA ASP A 45 8.65 12.39 10.30
C ASP A 45 8.80 11.99 8.82
N LEU A 46 8.11 10.93 8.38
CA LEU A 46 8.12 10.50 6.98
C LEU A 46 7.39 11.50 6.06
N VAL A 47 6.25 12.06 6.48
CA VAL A 47 5.54 13.11 5.74
C VAL A 47 6.46 14.31 5.52
N VAL A 48 7.13 14.79 6.57
CA VAL A 48 8.05 15.94 6.49
C VAL A 48 9.24 15.62 5.57
N THR A 49 9.77 14.39 5.66
CA THR A 49 10.87 13.95 4.79
C THR A 49 10.45 13.96 3.31
N ILE A 50 9.28 13.40 2.99
CA ILE A 50 8.75 13.39 1.63
C ILE A 50 8.43 14.82 1.16
N GLY A 51 7.94 15.69 2.05
CA GLY A 51 7.62 17.09 1.73
C GLY A 51 8.81 17.86 1.15
N LYS A 52 10.05 17.51 1.51
CA LYS A 52 11.26 18.11 0.95
C LYS A 52 11.41 17.87 -0.57
N LEU A 53 10.78 16.83 -1.10
CA LEU A 53 10.76 16.53 -2.54
C LEU A 53 9.80 17.43 -3.33
N TYR A 54 8.92 18.16 -2.63
CA TYR A 54 7.87 19.01 -3.21
C TYR A 54 8.02 20.45 -2.73
N PRO A 55 9.10 21.15 -3.13
CA PRO A 55 9.35 22.53 -2.68
C PRO A 55 8.20 23.45 -3.06
N GLY A 56 7.88 24.40 -2.19
CA GLY A 56 6.78 25.34 -2.39
C GLY A 56 5.40 24.82 -2.00
N HIS A 57 5.28 23.61 -1.43
CA HIS A 57 4.01 23.17 -0.84
C HIS A 57 3.63 24.06 0.36
N ARG A 58 2.33 24.22 0.60
CA ARG A 58 1.73 25.04 1.68
C ARG A 58 0.92 24.18 2.66
N CYS A 59 1.22 22.89 2.73
CA CYS A 59 0.53 22.00 3.65
C CYS A 59 0.76 22.41 5.12
N GLN A 60 -0.31 22.42 5.88
CA GLN A 60 -0.25 22.47 7.34
C GLN A 60 -0.11 21.07 7.89
N PHE A 61 0.71 20.89 8.92
CA PHE A 61 0.91 19.59 9.56
C PHE A 61 0.23 19.54 10.92
N ARG A 62 -0.45 18.42 11.21
CA ARG A 62 -1.17 18.24 12.46
C ARG A 62 -0.94 16.87 13.04
N THR A 63 -0.47 16.79 14.30
CA THR A 63 -0.45 15.57 15.07
C THR A 63 -1.81 15.35 15.73
N LEU A 64 -2.41 14.17 15.50
CA LEU A 64 -3.68 13.78 16.09
C LEU A 64 -3.46 13.32 17.54
N ARG A 65 -4.39 13.69 18.44
CA ARG A 65 -4.33 13.31 19.83
C ARG A 65 -4.71 11.83 19.99
N ILE A 66 -3.81 11.06 20.60
CA ILE A 66 -4.09 9.69 21.04
C ILE A 66 -4.60 9.75 22.47
N PRO A 67 -5.71 9.08 22.83
CA PRO A 67 -6.12 8.98 24.21
C PRO A 67 -5.01 8.39 25.08
N TRP A 68 -4.70 8.99 26.20
CA TRP A 68 -3.54 8.64 27.07
C TRP A 68 -3.55 7.16 27.49
N TYR A 69 -4.72 6.60 27.74
CA TYR A 69 -4.86 5.20 28.13
C TYR A 69 -4.46 4.23 26.99
N TYR A 70 -4.64 4.63 25.71
CA TYR A 70 -4.16 3.84 24.58
C TYR A 70 -2.62 3.82 24.50
N SER A 71 -1.93 4.88 24.91
CA SER A 71 -0.48 4.89 24.98
C SER A 71 0.07 3.86 25.95
N MET A 72 -0.68 3.54 27.00
CA MET A 72 -0.31 2.53 28.00
C MET A 72 -0.62 1.10 27.56
N ILE A 73 -1.78 0.85 26.97
CA ILE A 73 -2.26 -0.51 26.66
C ILE A 73 -1.94 -0.96 25.24
N ASP A 74 -1.68 -0.03 24.30
CA ASP A 74 -1.48 -0.33 22.88
C ASP A 74 -0.29 -1.29 22.60
N PRO A 75 0.83 -1.27 23.33
CA PRO A 75 1.90 -2.26 23.16
C PRO A 75 1.42 -3.71 23.30
N VAL A 76 0.45 -3.96 24.19
CA VAL A 76 -0.13 -5.29 24.42
C VAL A 76 -1.32 -5.53 23.49
N VAL A 77 -2.23 -4.57 23.38
CA VAL A 77 -3.45 -4.71 22.55
C VAL A 77 -3.10 -4.84 21.07
N SER A 78 -2.08 -4.15 20.59
CA SER A 78 -1.64 -4.22 19.18
C SER A 78 -1.13 -5.60 18.75
N LEU A 79 -0.78 -6.47 19.70
CA LEU A 79 -0.46 -7.87 19.40
C LEU A 79 -1.68 -8.67 18.91
N TRP A 80 -2.88 -8.22 19.24
CA TRP A 80 -4.14 -8.89 18.91
C TRP A 80 -5.03 -8.07 17.97
N ALA A 81 -5.15 -6.76 18.20
CA ALA A 81 -6.10 -5.90 17.49
C ALA A 81 -5.56 -4.48 17.27
N PHE A 82 -6.04 -3.82 16.21
CA PHE A 82 -5.71 -2.42 15.92
C PHE A 82 -6.82 -1.46 16.39
N GLY A 83 -7.08 -1.44 17.72
CA GLY A 83 -8.12 -0.61 18.35
C GLY A 83 -7.84 0.90 18.31
N ARG A 84 -6.57 1.31 18.35
CA ARG A 84 -6.14 2.72 18.38
C ARG A 84 -6.73 3.57 17.25
N LYS A 85 -6.85 3.02 16.05
CA LYS A 85 -7.34 3.77 14.88
C LYS A 85 -8.69 4.45 15.12
N ARG A 86 -9.65 3.74 15.67
CA ARG A 86 -11.01 4.28 15.97
C ARG A 86 -10.98 5.28 17.12
N ALA A 87 -10.18 5.01 18.15
CA ALA A 87 -10.04 5.92 19.28
C ALA A 87 -9.43 7.27 18.87
N VAL A 88 -8.45 7.27 17.96
CA VAL A 88 -7.87 8.49 17.39
C VAL A 88 -8.95 9.30 16.64
N LEU A 89 -9.77 8.66 15.80
CA LEU A 89 -10.85 9.36 15.09
C LEU A 89 -11.81 10.04 16.08
N ARG A 90 -12.31 9.30 17.06
CA ARG A 90 -13.23 9.81 18.08
C ARG A 90 -12.63 10.98 18.87
N ASN A 91 -11.37 10.88 19.27
CA ASN A 91 -10.72 11.88 20.11
C ASN A 91 -10.39 13.20 19.36
N ASN A 92 -10.48 13.20 18.04
CA ASN A 92 -10.17 14.35 17.17
C ASN A 92 -11.40 14.83 16.36
N LEU A 93 -12.63 14.50 16.76
CA LEU A 93 -13.86 14.92 16.07
C LEU A 93 -13.96 16.43 15.80
N PRO A 94 -13.56 17.34 16.72
CA PRO A 94 -13.59 18.77 16.43
C PRO A 94 -12.73 19.17 15.22
N PHE A 95 -11.61 18.51 15.00
CA PHE A 95 -10.78 18.72 13.81
C PHE A 95 -11.50 18.25 12.55
N PHE A 96 -12.04 17.03 12.55
CA PHE A 96 -12.70 16.48 11.36
C PHE A 96 -13.98 17.23 10.97
N ARG A 97 -14.71 17.82 11.96
CA ARG A 97 -15.88 18.68 11.70
C ARG A 97 -15.53 19.97 10.94
N GLY A 98 -14.29 20.43 11.03
CA GLY A 98 -13.82 21.62 10.33
C GLY A 98 -13.28 21.36 8.92
N LEU A 99 -13.42 20.14 8.38
CA LEU A 99 -12.98 19.77 7.05
C LEU A 99 -14.17 19.67 6.08
N ASP A 100 -13.96 20.08 4.84
CA ASP A 100 -14.89 19.87 3.73
C ASP A 100 -14.68 18.49 3.07
N ALA A 101 -13.40 18.04 2.99
CA ALA A 101 -13.06 16.74 2.44
C ALA A 101 -11.94 16.05 3.25
N LEU A 102 -11.94 14.72 3.23
CA LEU A 102 -10.91 13.89 3.83
C LEU A 102 -10.39 12.87 2.83
N VAL A 103 -9.10 12.91 2.57
CA VAL A 103 -8.36 11.95 1.74
C VAL A 103 -7.68 10.94 2.65
N SER A 104 -7.89 9.65 2.42
CA SER A 104 -7.28 8.62 3.26
C SER A 104 -7.03 7.31 2.51
N PRO A 105 -5.90 6.63 2.75
CA PRO A 105 -5.68 5.26 2.30
C PRO A 105 -6.41 4.23 3.17
N GLU A 106 -6.96 4.62 4.32
CA GLU A 106 -7.62 3.74 5.29
C GLU A 106 -9.15 3.77 5.17
N ARG A 107 -9.78 2.58 5.22
CA ARG A 107 -11.26 2.47 5.21
C ARG A 107 -11.91 2.88 6.54
N ASN A 108 -11.17 2.78 7.65
CA ASN A 108 -11.70 3.11 8.97
C ASN A 108 -12.11 4.59 9.12
N CYS A 109 -11.61 5.48 8.26
CA CYS A 109 -12.04 6.87 8.25
C CYS A 109 -13.54 7.04 7.95
N LEU A 110 -14.18 6.06 7.31
CA LEU A 110 -15.62 6.06 7.06
C LEU A 110 -16.45 6.06 8.35
N ASP A 111 -15.88 5.59 9.47
CA ASP A 111 -16.52 5.68 10.80
C ASP A 111 -16.86 7.14 11.17
N LEU A 112 -16.15 8.14 10.61
CA LEU A 112 -16.48 9.56 10.80
C LEU A 112 -17.89 9.90 10.29
N ARG A 113 -18.31 9.29 9.17
CA ARG A 113 -19.66 9.47 8.62
C ARG A 113 -20.69 8.52 9.25
N THR A 114 -20.35 7.23 9.30
CA THR A 114 -21.31 6.17 9.68
C THR A 114 -21.54 6.07 11.20
N VAL A 115 -20.54 6.38 12.02
CA VAL A 115 -20.60 6.29 13.48
C VAL A 115 -20.70 7.67 14.14
N HIS A 116 -19.99 8.68 13.57
CA HIS A 116 -19.89 10.00 14.20
C HIS A 116 -20.73 11.09 13.51
N GLY A 117 -21.53 10.73 12.50
CA GLY A 117 -22.54 11.60 11.90
C GLY A 117 -22.00 12.75 11.03
N LEU A 118 -20.74 12.68 10.60
CA LEU A 118 -20.16 13.72 9.72
C LEU A 118 -20.56 13.48 8.25
N THR A 119 -21.86 13.50 7.97
CA THR A 119 -22.44 13.15 6.67
C THR A 119 -22.05 14.07 5.54
N ASN A 120 -21.76 15.34 5.83
CA ASN A 120 -21.33 16.33 4.83
C ASN A 120 -19.84 16.22 4.45
N LEU A 121 -19.03 15.49 5.25
CA LEU A 121 -17.61 15.31 4.98
C LEU A 121 -17.43 14.46 3.71
N VAL A 122 -16.80 15.02 2.69
CA VAL A 122 -16.48 14.31 1.45
C VAL A 122 -15.33 13.34 1.70
N MET A 123 -15.54 12.06 1.43
CA MET A 123 -14.53 11.02 1.63
C MET A 123 -13.89 10.65 0.31
N ILE A 124 -12.57 10.83 0.23
CA ILE A 124 -11.76 10.49 -0.94
C ILE A 124 -10.79 9.39 -0.54
N ARG A 125 -10.77 8.32 -1.33
CA ARG A 125 -9.87 7.19 -1.08
C ARG A 125 -8.62 7.29 -1.95
N THR A 126 -7.48 7.04 -1.35
CA THR A 126 -6.27 6.62 -2.06
C THR A 126 -6.04 5.13 -1.82
N ARG A 127 -5.25 4.49 -2.67
CA ARG A 127 -4.92 3.09 -2.48
C ARG A 127 -3.45 2.94 -2.12
N HIS A 128 -3.17 2.01 -1.21
CA HIS A 128 -1.81 1.57 -0.88
C HIS A 128 -1.67 0.10 -1.29
N GLY A 129 -0.71 -0.19 -2.15
CA GLY A 129 -0.47 -1.53 -2.69
C GLY A 129 -1.28 -1.87 -3.94
N ALA A 130 -0.72 -2.75 -4.75
CA ALA A 130 -1.18 -3.14 -6.09
C ALA A 130 -1.57 -4.63 -6.19
N GLY A 131 -1.92 -5.28 -5.07
CA GLY A 131 -2.25 -6.70 -5.02
C GLY A 131 -3.62 -7.08 -5.60
N ASP A 132 -3.76 -8.35 -5.97
CA ASP A 132 -4.93 -8.92 -6.64
C ASP A 132 -5.99 -9.49 -5.69
N ARG A 133 -5.69 -9.59 -4.39
CA ARG A 133 -6.54 -10.25 -3.40
C ARG A 133 -7.95 -9.68 -3.31
N ASP A 134 -8.95 -10.56 -3.30
CA ASP A 134 -10.37 -10.18 -3.16
C ASP A 134 -10.69 -9.51 -1.83
N GLY A 135 -10.04 -9.88 -0.73
CA GLY A 135 -10.29 -9.29 0.60
C GLY A 135 -10.04 -7.78 0.75
N VAL A 136 -9.54 -7.12 -0.30
CA VAL A 136 -9.38 -5.65 -0.34
C VAL A 136 -10.53 -4.95 -1.08
N PHE A 137 -11.41 -5.72 -1.74
CA PHE A 137 -12.58 -5.24 -2.46
C PHE A 137 -13.84 -5.61 -1.67
N ASP A 138 -14.43 -4.67 -0.95
CA ASP A 138 -15.65 -4.88 -0.19
C ASP A 138 -16.62 -3.69 -0.34
N GLU A 139 -17.89 -3.90 0.00
CA GLU A 139 -18.97 -2.92 -0.13
C GLU A 139 -18.70 -1.60 0.59
N ARG A 140 -17.87 -1.58 1.64
CA ARG A 140 -17.50 -0.33 2.34
C ARG A 140 -16.82 0.67 1.41
N LEU A 141 -16.27 0.23 0.27
CA LEU A 141 -15.68 1.12 -0.73
C LEU A 141 -16.70 2.10 -1.31
N THR A 142 -17.97 1.74 -1.37
CA THR A 142 -19.06 2.61 -1.84
C THR A 142 -19.29 3.83 -0.94
N GLY A 143 -18.77 3.79 0.30
CA GLY A 143 -18.79 4.94 1.23
C GLY A 143 -17.89 6.10 0.82
N PHE A 144 -16.95 5.89 -0.11
CA PHE A 144 -16.12 6.95 -0.66
C PHE A 144 -16.80 7.60 -1.86
N GLN A 145 -16.75 8.93 -1.94
CA GLN A 145 -17.34 9.68 -3.05
C GLN A 145 -16.38 9.82 -4.24
N PHE A 146 -15.09 9.63 -4.02
CA PHE A 146 -14.08 9.64 -5.08
C PHE A 146 -12.92 8.72 -4.73
N MET A 147 -12.28 8.13 -5.73
CA MET A 147 -11.15 7.21 -5.55
C MET A 147 -9.99 7.56 -6.48
N LEU A 148 -8.78 7.63 -5.91
CA LEU A 148 -7.54 7.64 -6.67
C LEU A 148 -7.01 6.21 -6.76
N LEU A 149 -6.88 5.71 -7.97
CA LEU A 149 -6.50 4.34 -8.26
C LEU A 149 -5.10 4.28 -8.90
N PRO A 150 -4.31 3.23 -8.64
CA PRO A 150 -2.97 3.09 -9.24
C PRO A 150 -3.01 2.96 -10.76
N GLY A 151 -3.99 2.27 -11.31
CA GLY A 151 -4.11 2.02 -12.74
C GLY A 151 -5.44 1.38 -13.12
N GLN A 152 -5.60 1.11 -14.42
CA GLN A 152 -6.85 0.61 -15.01
C GLN A 152 -7.29 -0.75 -14.43
N LYS A 153 -6.36 -1.62 -14.09
CA LYS A 153 -6.61 -2.90 -13.44
C LYS A 153 -7.59 -2.81 -12.25
N TYR A 154 -7.44 -1.75 -11.45
CA TYR A 154 -8.31 -1.55 -10.29
C TYR A 154 -9.66 -0.98 -10.65
N ALA A 155 -9.71 -0.10 -11.62
CA ALA A 155 -10.97 0.43 -12.13
C ALA A 155 -11.84 -0.70 -12.68
N ASP A 156 -11.27 -1.55 -13.52
CA ASP A 156 -11.96 -2.70 -14.12
C ASP A 156 -12.46 -3.65 -13.03
N ARG A 157 -11.61 -4.01 -12.08
CA ARG A 157 -12.02 -4.92 -11.00
C ARG A 157 -13.12 -4.36 -10.10
N LEU A 158 -13.04 -3.08 -9.76
CA LEU A 158 -14.08 -2.41 -8.97
C LEU A 158 -15.39 -2.28 -9.76
N HIS A 159 -15.30 -2.07 -11.07
CA HIS A 159 -16.44 -2.00 -11.96
C HIS A 159 -17.13 -3.37 -12.08
N GLU A 160 -16.39 -4.45 -12.32
CA GLU A 160 -16.88 -5.84 -12.34
C GLU A 160 -17.64 -6.21 -11.06
N LEU A 161 -17.17 -5.71 -9.91
CA LEU A 161 -17.79 -5.97 -8.62
C LEU A 161 -18.93 -4.99 -8.26
N GLY A 162 -19.29 -4.05 -9.14
CA GLY A 162 -20.32 -3.04 -8.87
C GLY A 162 -19.94 -2.03 -7.78
N LEU A 163 -18.64 -1.90 -7.43
CA LEU A 163 -18.14 -1.05 -6.36
C LEU A 163 -17.68 0.33 -6.84
N LEU A 164 -17.65 0.56 -8.15
CA LEU A 164 -17.20 1.80 -8.76
C LEU A 164 -18.33 2.45 -9.54
N GLN A 165 -18.52 3.75 -9.34
CA GLN A 165 -19.43 4.56 -10.15
C GLN A 165 -18.61 5.37 -11.15
N GLU A 166 -19.11 5.47 -12.37
CA GLU A 166 -18.50 6.26 -13.43
C GLU A 166 -18.35 7.73 -13.03
N GLY A 167 -17.23 8.36 -13.37
CA GLY A 167 -16.92 9.73 -12.97
C GLY A 167 -16.53 9.93 -11.50
N ARG A 168 -16.41 8.85 -10.72
CA ARG A 168 -16.00 8.91 -9.31
C ARG A 168 -14.64 8.32 -9.03
N PHE A 169 -13.78 8.26 -10.02
CA PHE A 169 -12.41 7.81 -9.85
C PHE A 169 -11.46 8.48 -10.84
N CYS A 170 -10.18 8.39 -10.53
CA CYS A 170 -9.08 8.71 -11.45
C CYS A 170 -8.01 7.64 -11.32
N ALA A 171 -7.56 7.08 -12.43
CA ALA A 171 -6.37 6.25 -12.50
C ALA A 171 -5.15 7.19 -12.48
N SER A 172 -4.76 7.65 -11.28
CA SER A 172 -3.71 8.67 -11.11
C SER A 172 -2.30 8.11 -11.21
N GLY A 173 -2.10 6.81 -11.04
CA GLY A 173 -0.79 6.18 -10.93
C GLY A 173 -0.37 5.90 -9.48
N TYR A 174 0.92 5.67 -9.26
CA TYR A 174 1.45 5.19 -7.99
C TYR A 174 2.56 6.10 -7.45
N PRO A 175 2.22 7.12 -6.65
CA PRO A 175 3.17 8.16 -6.23
C PRO A 175 4.33 7.63 -5.39
N LYS A 176 4.22 6.44 -4.80
CA LYS A 176 5.33 5.81 -4.07
C LYS A 176 6.58 5.64 -4.93
N PHE A 177 6.44 5.35 -6.23
CA PHE A 177 7.61 5.23 -7.13
C PHE A 177 8.34 6.56 -7.30
N GLU A 178 7.61 7.67 -7.35
CA GLU A 178 8.19 9.02 -7.41
C GLU A 178 8.94 9.35 -6.12
N VAL A 179 8.35 9.02 -4.97
CA VAL A 179 8.99 9.21 -3.66
C VAL A 179 10.29 8.41 -3.56
N ILE A 180 10.27 7.13 -3.94
CA ILE A 180 11.46 6.26 -3.85
C ILE A 180 12.57 6.79 -4.77
N ARG A 181 12.22 7.18 -6.00
CA ARG A 181 13.18 7.79 -6.95
C ARG A 181 13.72 9.12 -6.42
N GLY A 182 12.84 9.98 -5.88
CA GLY A 182 13.23 11.30 -5.35
C GLY A 182 14.09 11.23 -4.09
N LEU A 183 13.85 10.26 -3.21
CA LEU A 183 14.67 10.03 -2.03
C LEU A 183 16.05 9.49 -2.38
N ASN A 184 16.22 8.86 -3.53
CA ASN A 184 17.49 8.35 -4.08
C ASN A 184 18.36 7.67 -3.02
N ARG A 185 17.74 6.79 -2.23
CA ARG A 185 18.46 6.09 -1.16
C ARG A 185 19.40 5.05 -1.76
N GLU A 186 20.60 4.98 -1.22
CA GLU A 186 21.51 3.90 -1.53
C GLU A 186 20.92 2.55 -1.10
N ILE A 187 20.98 1.57 -1.99
CA ILE A 187 20.61 0.20 -1.68
C ILE A 187 21.76 -0.40 -0.85
N PRO A 188 21.51 -0.82 0.40
CA PRO A 188 22.57 -1.34 1.25
C PRO A 188 23.13 -2.65 0.67
N ARG A 189 24.44 -2.81 0.69
CA ARG A 189 25.09 -4.11 0.44
C ARG A 189 24.84 -4.99 1.68
N LEU A 190 23.99 -5.98 1.54
CA LEU A 190 23.56 -6.85 2.64
C LEU A 190 24.43 -8.11 2.81
N PHE A 191 25.21 -8.44 1.79
CA PHE A 191 26.02 -9.66 1.73
C PHE A 191 27.45 -9.36 1.26
N ASP A 192 28.42 -10.14 1.78
CA ASP A 192 29.85 -9.99 1.43
C ASP A 192 30.26 -10.75 0.18
N ASN A 193 29.30 -11.20 -0.62
CA ASN A 193 29.50 -11.94 -1.88
C ASN A 193 28.57 -11.40 -2.97
N ASP A 194 28.75 -11.87 -4.21
CA ASP A 194 27.99 -11.46 -5.38
C ASP A 194 27.01 -12.55 -5.87
N ASN A 195 26.62 -13.47 -4.99
CA ASN A 195 25.62 -14.49 -5.31
C ASN A 195 24.24 -13.85 -5.53
N PRO A 196 23.40 -14.44 -6.39
CA PRO A 196 22.04 -13.92 -6.62
C PRO A 196 21.24 -13.75 -5.34
N VAL A 197 20.59 -12.60 -5.22
CA VAL A 197 19.80 -12.23 -4.05
C VAL A 197 18.33 -12.54 -4.29
N VAL A 198 17.76 -13.40 -3.47
CA VAL A 198 16.34 -13.76 -3.47
C VAL A 198 15.63 -13.02 -2.35
N VAL A 199 14.55 -12.30 -2.64
CA VAL A 199 13.67 -11.76 -1.59
C VAL A 199 12.51 -12.71 -1.35
N TYR A 200 12.38 -13.26 -0.13
CA TYR A 200 11.22 -14.04 0.29
C TYR A 200 10.26 -13.15 1.07
N ASN A 201 9.08 -12.90 0.47
CA ASN A 201 8.07 -11.98 1.00
C ASN A 201 6.71 -12.67 1.21
N PRO A 202 6.58 -13.58 2.20
CA PRO A 202 5.30 -14.24 2.48
C PRO A 202 4.29 -13.28 3.08
N HIS A 203 3.01 -13.46 2.70
CA HIS A 203 1.88 -12.69 3.20
C HIS A 203 1.52 -13.07 4.64
N PHE A 204 0.72 -12.26 5.32
CA PHE A 204 0.30 -12.52 6.71
C PHE A 204 -1.00 -13.34 6.84
N ASP A 205 -1.81 -13.42 5.79
CA ASP A 205 -3.07 -14.14 5.81
C ASP A 205 -2.81 -15.65 5.73
N ARG A 206 -3.15 -16.38 6.79
CA ARG A 206 -2.83 -17.81 6.94
C ARG A 206 -3.44 -18.68 5.84
N SER A 207 -4.56 -18.28 5.27
CA SER A 207 -5.24 -19.03 4.21
C SER A 207 -4.57 -18.91 2.83
N GLN A 208 -3.66 -17.94 2.67
CA GLN A 208 -3.01 -17.65 1.39
C GLN A 208 -1.49 -17.55 1.51
N SER A 209 -0.97 -17.51 2.75
CA SER A 209 0.46 -17.34 3.02
C SER A 209 1.24 -18.63 2.84
N SER A 210 2.33 -18.54 2.13
CA SER A 210 3.33 -19.64 2.03
C SER A 210 4.10 -19.88 3.35
N TRP A 211 4.04 -18.93 4.31
CA TRP A 211 4.79 -19.06 5.55
C TRP A 211 4.46 -20.32 6.34
N GLY A 212 3.17 -20.62 6.56
CA GLY A 212 2.75 -21.79 7.32
C GLY A 212 3.20 -23.12 6.70
N PRO A 213 2.85 -23.39 5.44
CA PRO A 213 3.18 -24.66 4.80
C PRO A 213 4.65 -24.80 4.37
N MET A 214 5.34 -23.73 3.99
CA MET A 214 6.65 -23.80 3.33
C MET A 214 7.74 -22.97 4.01
N GLY A 215 7.39 -22.00 4.86
CA GLY A 215 8.32 -20.94 5.28
C GLY A 215 9.60 -21.45 5.94
N LEU A 216 9.49 -22.38 6.90
CA LEU A 216 10.66 -22.93 7.58
C LEU A 216 11.46 -23.87 6.65
N GLN A 217 10.82 -24.59 5.75
CA GLN A 217 11.51 -25.43 4.75
C GLN A 217 12.35 -24.56 3.80
N ILE A 218 11.80 -23.42 3.35
CA ILE A 218 12.53 -22.46 2.51
C ILE A 218 13.75 -21.90 3.25
N LEU A 219 13.61 -21.45 4.50
CA LEU A 219 14.73 -20.95 5.29
C LEU A 219 15.79 -22.01 5.52
N GLU A 220 15.37 -23.25 5.79
CA GLU A 220 16.29 -24.40 5.94
C GLU A 220 17.01 -24.70 4.62
N TRP A 221 16.29 -24.64 3.52
CA TRP A 221 16.89 -24.84 2.19
C TRP A 221 18.01 -23.81 1.95
N PHE A 222 17.76 -22.50 2.15
CA PHE A 222 18.78 -21.45 1.98
C PHE A 222 19.94 -21.58 2.97
N LEU A 223 19.72 -22.10 4.17
CA LEU A 223 20.80 -22.35 5.13
C LEU A 223 21.86 -23.31 4.57
N HIS A 224 21.45 -24.27 3.74
CA HIS A 224 22.30 -25.28 3.12
C HIS A 224 22.76 -24.93 1.68
N HIS A 225 22.12 -23.98 1.01
CA HIS A 225 22.40 -23.58 -0.37
C HIS A 225 22.97 -22.16 -0.42
N ARG A 226 24.27 -22.06 -0.16
CA ARG A 226 24.96 -20.77 -0.04
C ARG A 226 25.32 -20.12 -1.37
N GLU A 227 25.03 -20.79 -2.48
CA GLU A 227 25.10 -20.23 -3.84
C GLU A 227 24.03 -19.17 -4.13
N PHE A 228 23.08 -18.98 -3.19
CA PHE A 228 22.09 -17.91 -3.19
C PHE A 228 22.10 -17.14 -1.86
N ASN A 229 21.85 -15.87 -1.94
CA ASN A 229 21.56 -15.02 -0.78
C ASN A 229 20.04 -14.88 -0.61
N LEU A 230 19.57 -14.86 0.64
CA LEU A 230 18.15 -14.67 0.96
C LEU A 230 17.92 -13.41 1.79
N ILE A 231 17.06 -12.54 1.29
CA ILE A 231 16.42 -11.50 2.12
C ILE A 231 15.07 -12.05 2.58
N PHE A 232 14.95 -12.45 3.83
CA PHE A 232 13.67 -12.83 4.41
C PHE A 232 12.96 -11.58 4.95
N ALA A 233 12.07 -11.01 4.17
CA ALA A 233 11.31 -9.81 4.46
C ALA A 233 9.80 -10.08 4.36
N PRO A 234 9.20 -10.79 5.33
CA PRO A 234 7.78 -11.10 5.32
C PRO A 234 6.93 -9.84 5.48
N HIS A 235 5.65 -9.94 5.13
CA HIS A 235 4.70 -8.86 5.38
C HIS A 235 4.72 -8.46 6.86
N VAL A 236 4.91 -7.17 7.15
CA VAL A 236 5.15 -6.64 8.51
C VAL A 236 4.13 -7.06 9.58
N VAL A 237 2.89 -7.35 9.18
CA VAL A 237 1.83 -7.80 10.10
C VAL A 237 2.08 -9.24 10.58
N LEU A 238 2.76 -10.09 9.80
CA LEU A 238 2.97 -11.51 10.11
C LEU A 238 3.67 -11.67 11.47
N PHE A 239 4.79 -11.01 11.67
CA PHE A 239 5.57 -11.10 12.91
C PHE A 239 5.16 -10.06 13.98
N LYS A 240 4.59 -8.93 13.59
CA LYS A 240 4.03 -7.96 14.54
C LYS A 240 2.88 -8.59 15.35
N ARG A 241 2.07 -9.42 14.69
CA ARG A 241 0.99 -10.19 15.32
C ARG A 241 1.33 -11.68 15.40
N ARG A 242 2.57 -11.99 15.72
CA ARG A 242 3.09 -13.36 15.70
C ARG A 242 2.25 -14.38 16.47
N ILE A 243 1.66 -14.00 17.59
CA ILE A 243 0.79 -14.87 18.39
C ILE A 243 -0.47 -15.22 17.58
N ARG A 244 -1.11 -14.22 16.97
CA ARG A 244 -2.31 -14.43 16.15
C ARG A 244 -2.02 -15.27 14.89
N HIS A 245 -0.86 -15.06 14.29
CA HIS A 245 -0.48 -15.71 13.02
C HIS A 245 0.34 -16.99 13.22
N GLY A 246 0.68 -17.36 14.48
CA GLY A 246 1.52 -18.52 14.76
C GLY A 246 2.91 -18.41 14.14
N ALA A 247 3.43 -17.19 13.97
CA ALA A 247 4.73 -16.97 13.34
C ALA A 247 5.85 -17.11 14.35
N PHE A 248 6.68 -18.14 14.15
CA PHE A 248 7.87 -18.41 14.94
C PHE A 248 9.09 -18.50 14.01
N LEU A 249 10.20 -17.86 14.39
CA LEU A 249 11.44 -17.85 13.63
C LEU A 249 12.60 -18.29 14.51
N PRO A 250 13.20 -19.47 14.26
CA PRO A 250 14.41 -19.93 14.95
C PRO A 250 15.59 -18.96 14.74
N GLY A 251 16.37 -18.75 15.82
CA GLY A 251 17.50 -17.81 15.81
C GLY A 251 18.62 -18.15 14.84
N LYS A 252 18.80 -19.46 14.51
CA LYS A 252 19.84 -19.93 13.59
C LYS A 252 19.86 -19.25 12.23
N TYR A 253 18.67 -18.87 11.70
CA TYR A 253 18.58 -18.20 10.41
C TYR A 253 19.11 -16.75 10.42
N ARG A 254 19.11 -16.09 11.58
CA ARG A 254 19.70 -14.75 11.74
C ARG A 254 21.23 -14.77 11.82
N LEU A 255 21.82 -15.94 12.07
CA LEU A 255 23.26 -16.13 12.18
C LEU A 255 23.89 -16.62 10.85
N ALA A 256 23.07 -16.99 9.87
CA ALA A 256 23.56 -17.48 8.60
C ALA A 256 24.07 -16.32 7.74
N PRO A 257 25.30 -16.41 7.17
CA PRO A 257 25.92 -15.29 6.45
C PRO A 257 25.21 -14.96 5.12
N ASN A 258 24.44 -15.90 4.58
CA ASN A 258 23.67 -15.74 3.34
C ASN A 258 22.17 -15.50 3.57
N ILE A 259 21.74 -15.27 4.84
CA ILE A 259 20.33 -14.98 5.14
C ILE A 259 20.24 -13.66 5.92
N HIS A 260 19.67 -12.64 5.29
CA HIS A 260 19.30 -11.40 5.96
C HIS A 260 17.84 -11.46 6.43
N VAL A 261 17.60 -11.31 7.73
CA VAL A 261 16.26 -11.42 8.31
C VAL A 261 15.75 -10.05 8.76
N ASP A 262 14.69 -9.56 8.14
CA ASP A 262 13.97 -8.37 8.58
C ASP A 262 12.46 -8.67 8.73
N THR A 263 11.98 -8.65 9.95
CA THR A 263 10.58 -8.97 10.27
C THR A 263 9.69 -7.73 10.46
N GLY A 264 10.12 -6.55 10.01
CA GLY A 264 9.25 -5.37 10.03
C GLY A 264 9.92 -4.01 10.25
N SER A 265 11.15 -3.80 9.79
CA SER A 265 11.73 -2.46 9.69
C SER A 265 11.10 -1.63 8.55
N SER A 266 11.51 -0.37 8.42
CA SER A 266 11.09 0.48 7.29
C SER A 266 11.54 -0.08 5.94
N ALA A 267 12.70 -0.74 5.87
CA ALA A 267 13.25 -1.34 4.66
C ALA A 267 12.34 -2.44 4.07
N SER A 268 11.55 -3.12 4.92
CA SER A 268 10.55 -4.11 4.47
C SER A 268 9.38 -3.52 3.67
N VAL A 269 9.18 -2.18 3.72
CA VAL A 269 8.00 -1.52 3.12
C VAL A 269 8.34 -0.34 2.20
N ASP A 270 9.58 0.15 2.22
CA ASP A 270 10.03 1.30 1.42
C ASP A 270 10.74 0.91 0.12
N MET A 271 10.54 -0.31 -0.36
CA MET A 271 11.11 -0.93 -1.55
C MET A 271 12.61 -1.27 -1.47
N THR A 272 13.31 -0.99 -0.37
CA THR A 272 14.75 -1.28 -0.25
C THR A 272 15.06 -2.73 -0.65
N TYR A 273 14.34 -3.70 -0.12
CA TYR A 273 14.59 -5.12 -0.43
C TYR A 273 14.08 -5.52 -1.81
N MET A 274 12.99 -4.87 -2.28
CA MET A 274 12.50 -5.12 -3.65
C MET A 274 13.47 -4.62 -4.72
N LEU A 275 14.23 -3.56 -4.43
CA LEU A 275 15.26 -3.03 -5.32
C LEU A 275 16.59 -3.80 -5.21
N ALA A 276 16.90 -4.33 -4.02
CA ALA A 276 18.13 -5.06 -3.75
C ALA A 276 18.14 -6.49 -4.30
N ALA A 277 16.98 -7.08 -4.59
CA ALA A 277 16.88 -8.48 -4.96
C ALA A 277 16.87 -8.71 -6.48
N ASP A 278 17.45 -9.82 -6.90
CA ASP A 278 17.46 -10.28 -8.30
C ASP A 278 16.26 -11.17 -8.62
N ILE A 279 15.75 -11.91 -7.62
CA ILE A 279 14.66 -12.87 -7.76
C ILE A 279 13.61 -12.61 -6.68
N TYR A 280 12.35 -12.56 -7.06
CA TYR A 280 11.21 -12.53 -6.12
C TYR A 280 10.76 -13.95 -5.81
N LEU A 281 10.61 -14.25 -4.53
CA LEU A 281 10.00 -15.47 -4.01
C LEU A 281 8.84 -15.08 -3.07
N GLY A 282 7.63 -15.55 -3.33
CA GLY A 282 6.50 -15.16 -2.49
C GLY A 282 5.18 -15.79 -2.91
N ASP A 283 4.10 -15.27 -2.35
CA ASP A 283 2.74 -15.79 -2.56
C ASP A 283 1.79 -14.71 -3.11
N VAL A 284 0.91 -14.14 -2.29
CA VAL A 284 -0.12 -13.16 -2.70
C VAL A 284 0.20 -11.71 -2.28
N SER A 285 1.44 -11.43 -1.94
CA SER A 285 1.86 -10.09 -1.54
C SER A 285 1.82 -9.11 -2.70
N SER A 286 1.26 -7.93 -2.46
CA SER A 286 1.22 -6.85 -3.46
C SER A 286 2.60 -6.27 -3.79
N GLN A 287 3.62 -6.56 -2.99
CA GLN A 287 4.99 -6.08 -3.23
C GLN A 287 5.63 -6.67 -4.48
N VAL A 288 5.09 -7.77 -5.02
CA VAL A 288 5.54 -8.29 -6.33
C VAL A 288 5.41 -7.23 -7.43
N TYR A 289 4.38 -6.40 -7.41
CA TYR A 289 4.24 -5.33 -8.41
C TYR A 289 5.25 -4.20 -8.20
N GLU A 290 5.69 -3.96 -6.96
CA GLU A 290 6.80 -3.04 -6.68
C GLU A 290 8.15 -3.62 -7.13
N PHE A 291 8.34 -4.93 -6.96
CA PHE A 291 9.50 -5.65 -7.49
C PHE A 291 9.58 -5.57 -9.02
N LEU A 292 8.44 -5.65 -9.71
CA LEU A 292 8.31 -5.57 -11.16
C LEU A 292 8.40 -4.14 -11.73
N LEU A 293 8.86 -3.16 -10.96
CA LEU A 293 9.25 -1.84 -11.51
C LEU A 293 10.21 -2.01 -12.70
N GLU A 294 11.05 -3.04 -12.63
CA GLU A 294 11.80 -3.59 -13.75
C GLU A 294 11.50 -5.09 -13.87
N PRO A 295 11.31 -5.62 -15.10
CA PRO A 295 11.08 -7.04 -15.27
C PRO A 295 12.24 -7.88 -14.71
N ARG A 296 11.93 -8.77 -13.78
CA ARG A 296 12.88 -9.66 -13.11
C ARG A 296 12.25 -11.01 -12.80
N PRO A 297 13.04 -12.09 -12.59
CA PRO A 297 12.51 -13.40 -12.27
C PRO A 297 11.61 -13.41 -11.03
N CYS A 298 10.44 -14.06 -11.15
CA CYS A 298 9.50 -14.28 -10.05
C CYS A 298 9.22 -15.77 -9.89
N ILE A 299 9.15 -16.21 -8.63
CA ILE A 299 8.76 -17.57 -8.23
C ILE A 299 7.63 -17.44 -7.22
N PHE A 300 6.50 -18.08 -7.49
CA PHE A 300 5.31 -18.05 -6.65
C PHE A 300 5.10 -19.38 -5.94
N LEU A 301 4.78 -19.33 -4.67
CA LEU A 301 4.69 -20.48 -3.77
C LEU A 301 3.23 -20.87 -3.55
N ASN A 302 2.81 -21.98 -4.13
CA ASN A 302 1.48 -22.57 -3.98
C ASN A 302 1.44 -23.59 -2.84
N GLY A 303 1.79 -23.19 -1.62
CA GLY A 303 1.81 -24.07 -0.46
C GLY A 303 0.42 -24.56 0.00
N HIS A 304 -0.65 -24.02 -0.55
CA HIS A 304 -2.03 -24.44 -0.28
C HIS A 304 -2.64 -25.27 -1.43
N HIS A 305 -1.87 -25.56 -2.48
CA HIS A 305 -2.31 -26.31 -3.66
C HIS A 305 -3.62 -25.78 -4.28
N VAL A 306 -3.75 -24.44 -4.35
CA VAL A 306 -4.95 -23.81 -4.89
C VAL A 306 -4.98 -23.93 -6.42
N ALA A 307 -6.17 -24.10 -6.98
CA ALA A 307 -6.40 -23.97 -8.41
C ALA A 307 -6.36 -22.48 -8.78
N TRP A 308 -5.16 -21.97 -9.08
CA TRP A 308 -4.90 -20.55 -9.27
C TRP A 308 -5.21 -20.04 -10.69
N GLN A 309 -5.17 -20.94 -11.69
CA GLN A 309 -5.43 -20.57 -13.09
C GLN A 309 -6.87 -20.07 -13.23
N GLY A 310 -7.02 -18.87 -13.79
CA GLY A 310 -8.33 -18.23 -13.94
C GLY A 310 -8.87 -17.53 -12.68
N ASN A 311 -8.23 -17.70 -11.53
CA ASN A 311 -8.63 -17.04 -10.29
C ASN A 311 -8.09 -15.60 -10.23
N PRO A 312 -8.95 -14.56 -10.13
CA PRO A 312 -8.53 -13.17 -10.10
C PRO A 312 -7.56 -12.81 -8.98
N SER A 313 -7.65 -13.49 -7.82
CA SER A 313 -6.77 -13.25 -6.66
C SER A 313 -5.31 -13.68 -6.88
N TYR A 314 -5.05 -14.51 -7.91
CA TYR A 314 -3.73 -15.08 -8.21
C TYR A 314 -3.21 -14.69 -9.60
N GLN A 315 -3.74 -13.65 -10.24
CA GLN A 315 -3.34 -13.26 -11.60
C GLN A 315 -1.85 -12.99 -11.74
N HIS A 316 -1.21 -12.43 -10.70
CA HIS A 316 0.23 -12.16 -10.68
C HIS A 316 1.09 -13.42 -10.75
N TRP A 317 0.57 -14.61 -10.43
CA TRP A 317 1.32 -15.87 -10.56
C TRP A 317 1.65 -16.24 -12.02
N ARG A 318 0.96 -15.65 -12.98
CA ARG A 318 1.29 -15.77 -14.41
C ARG A 318 2.58 -15.06 -14.80
N LEU A 319 3.13 -14.24 -13.91
CA LEU A 319 4.31 -13.40 -14.15
C LEU A 319 5.62 -14.11 -13.83
N GLY A 320 5.56 -15.39 -13.41
CA GLY A 320 6.73 -16.20 -13.06
C GLY A 320 6.41 -17.68 -12.98
N GLN A 321 7.34 -18.44 -12.41
CA GLN A 321 7.17 -19.85 -12.14
C GLN A 321 6.32 -20.06 -10.89
N VAL A 322 5.56 -21.17 -10.83
CA VAL A 322 4.81 -21.57 -9.64
C VAL A 322 5.42 -22.85 -9.10
N VAL A 323 5.71 -22.87 -7.81
CA VAL A 323 6.30 -23.98 -7.05
C VAL A 323 5.31 -24.47 -6.03
N GLU A 324 5.05 -25.77 -6.00
CA GLU A 324 4.15 -26.44 -5.06
C GLU A 324 4.89 -27.27 -4.02
N ASN A 325 6.15 -27.62 -4.29
CA ASN A 325 7.00 -28.40 -3.38
C ASN A 325 8.40 -27.81 -3.29
N VAL A 326 8.83 -27.51 -2.06
CA VAL A 326 10.14 -26.88 -1.80
C VAL A 326 11.30 -27.82 -2.12
N GLU A 327 11.19 -29.10 -1.74
CA GLU A 327 12.29 -30.07 -1.85
C GLU A 327 12.58 -30.46 -3.29
N SER A 328 11.52 -30.65 -4.09
CA SER A 328 11.65 -31.17 -5.46
C SER A 328 11.72 -30.09 -6.55
N GLU A 329 11.19 -28.87 -6.30
CA GLU A 329 10.99 -27.88 -7.37
C GLU A 329 11.77 -26.57 -7.15
N LEU A 330 12.01 -26.16 -5.88
CA LEU A 330 12.58 -24.82 -5.60
C LEU A 330 13.98 -24.67 -6.19
N ILE A 331 14.83 -25.69 -6.10
CA ILE A 331 16.20 -25.62 -6.62
C ILE A 331 16.23 -25.42 -8.13
N ASP A 332 15.39 -26.13 -8.86
CA ASP A 332 15.32 -26.02 -10.30
C ASP A 332 14.72 -24.68 -10.72
N ALA A 333 13.68 -24.22 -10.01
CA ALA A 333 13.09 -22.91 -10.25
C ALA A 333 14.11 -21.78 -10.05
N LEU A 334 14.92 -21.82 -8.99
CA LEU A 334 15.97 -20.82 -8.73
C LEU A 334 17.10 -20.89 -9.75
N LYS A 335 17.65 -22.08 -10.04
CA LYS A 335 18.73 -22.27 -11.01
C LYS A 335 18.33 -21.88 -12.44
N GLN A 336 17.06 -22.08 -12.80
CA GLN A 336 16.55 -21.74 -14.12
C GLN A 336 15.94 -20.31 -14.20
N ALA A 337 15.83 -19.60 -13.07
CA ALA A 337 15.12 -18.34 -12.98
C ALA A 337 15.52 -17.33 -14.06
N PHE A 338 16.81 -17.06 -14.21
CA PHE A 338 17.32 -16.10 -15.22
C PHE A 338 17.12 -16.61 -16.66
N LYS A 339 17.32 -17.91 -16.90
CA LYS A 339 17.18 -18.53 -18.22
C LYS A 339 15.74 -18.49 -18.72
N THR A 340 14.77 -18.79 -17.84
CA THR A 340 13.35 -18.84 -18.18
C THR A 340 12.70 -17.48 -18.19
N HIS A 341 13.32 -16.47 -17.56
CA HIS A 341 12.75 -15.14 -17.40
C HIS A 341 12.40 -14.45 -18.72
N SER A 342 13.16 -14.68 -19.79
CA SER A 342 12.87 -14.09 -21.11
C SER A 342 11.45 -14.34 -21.59
N GLY A 343 10.86 -15.51 -21.22
CA GLY A 343 9.45 -15.86 -21.52
C GLY A 343 8.40 -15.07 -20.73
N TYR A 344 8.80 -14.36 -19.67
CA TYR A 344 7.89 -13.59 -18.83
C TYR A 344 7.97 -12.07 -19.03
N ILE A 345 9.06 -11.54 -19.60
CA ILE A 345 9.34 -10.10 -19.69
C ILE A 345 8.18 -9.32 -20.30
N LYS A 346 7.67 -9.76 -21.45
CA LYS A 346 6.54 -9.07 -22.12
C LYS A 346 5.32 -9.01 -21.22
N ARG A 347 4.94 -10.15 -20.63
CA ARG A 347 3.76 -10.25 -19.73
C ARG A 347 3.95 -9.43 -18.46
N GLN A 348 5.15 -9.36 -17.90
CA GLN A 348 5.46 -8.54 -16.73
C GLN A 348 5.30 -7.05 -17.04
N ARG A 349 5.80 -6.57 -18.20
CA ARG A 349 5.63 -5.18 -18.65
C ARG A 349 4.16 -4.83 -18.87
N GLU A 350 3.39 -5.69 -19.53
CA GLU A 350 1.96 -5.49 -19.74
C GLU A 350 1.19 -5.44 -18.41
N ALA A 351 1.47 -6.37 -17.50
CA ALA A 351 0.84 -6.41 -16.18
C ALA A 351 1.20 -5.17 -15.33
N PHE A 352 2.44 -4.69 -15.42
CA PHE A 352 2.88 -3.48 -14.74
C PHE A 352 2.17 -2.25 -15.29
N ALA A 353 2.12 -2.08 -16.61
CA ALA A 353 1.43 -0.97 -17.26
C ALA A 353 -0.09 -0.96 -16.98
N TYR A 354 -0.71 -2.14 -16.88
CA TYR A 354 -2.11 -2.28 -16.51
C TYR A 354 -2.35 -1.96 -15.02
N ALA A 355 -1.39 -2.34 -14.14
CA ALA A 355 -1.50 -2.07 -12.70
C ALA A 355 -1.21 -0.61 -12.32
N PHE A 356 -0.35 0.08 -13.08
CA PHE A 356 0.12 1.43 -12.77
C PHE A 356 0.02 2.35 -13.98
N HIS A 357 -0.92 3.28 -13.89
CA HIS A 357 -1.04 4.33 -14.89
C HIS A 357 0.16 5.28 -14.85
N SER A 358 0.72 5.58 -16.01
CA SER A 358 1.82 6.55 -16.16
C SER A 358 1.63 7.37 -17.41
N GLU A 359 2.01 8.64 -17.34
CA GLU A 359 2.07 9.57 -18.46
C GLU A 359 3.45 10.23 -18.44
N PRO A 360 4.07 10.46 -19.61
CA PRO A 360 5.43 11.01 -19.70
C PRO A 360 5.57 12.41 -19.07
N GLU A 361 4.55 13.25 -19.23
CA GLU A 361 4.61 14.69 -18.91
C GLU A 361 4.13 15.05 -17.51
N THR A 362 3.47 14.12 -16.81
CA THR A 362 2.88 14.37 -15.50
C THR A 362 3.20 13.28 -14.51
N THR A 363 3.39 13.65 -13.26
CA THR A 363 3.58 12.71 -12.16
C THR A 363 2.24 12.14 -11.67
N ALA A 364 2.26 10.99 -11.01
CA ALA A 364 1.06 10.45 -10.36
C ALA A 364 0.51 11.44 -9.31
N ALA A 365 1.41 12.12 -8.60
CA ALA A 365 1.07 13.11 -7.58
C ALA A 365 0.30 14.29 -8.20
N GLU A 366 0.77 14.85 -9.32
CA GLU A 366 0.09 15.95 -10.04
C GLU A 366 -1.27 15.52 -10.59
N ARG A 367 -1.36 14.34 -11.23
CA ARG A 367 -2.64 13.84 -11.77
C ARG A 367 -3.67 13.64 -10.66
N GLY A 368 -3.27 13.05 -9.54
CA GLY A 368 -4.17 12.85 -8.41
C GLY A 368 -4.58 14.15 -7.72
N ALA A 369 -3.68 15.11 -7.57
CA ALA A 369 -3.99 16.43 -7.03
C ALA A 369 -5.01 17.16 -7.91
N ARG A 370 -4.81 17.16 -9.24
CA ARG A 370 -5.76 17.73 -10.21
C ARG A 370 -7.12 17.06 -10.09
N ALA A 371 -7.17 15.75 -10.08
CA ALA A 371 -8.41 15.00 -9.98
C ALA A 371 -9.19 15.28 -8.67
N ILE A 372 -8.49 15.48 -7.56
CA ILE A 372 -9.10 15.91 -6.29
C ILE A 372 -9.70 17.31 -6.45
N ALA A 373 -8.94 18.29 -6.98
CA ALA A 373 -9.39 19.66 -7.15
C ALA A 373 -10.61 19.75 -8.07
N ASP A 374 -10.57 19.07 -9.22
CA ASP A 374 -11.68 19.03 -10.19
C ASP A 374 -12.95 18.42 -9.57
N PHE A 375 -12.81 17.29 -8.88
CA PHE A 375 -13.94 16.63 -8.21
C PHE A 375 -14.58 17.53 -7.14
N LEU A 376 -13.79 18.23 -6.35
CA LEU A 376 -14.27 19.12 -5.30
C LEU A 376 -14.91 20.39 -5.86
N SER A 377 -14.38 20.94 -6.96
CA SER A 377 -14.95 22.10 -7.65
C SER A 377 -16.32 21.80 -8.26
N LEU A 378 -16.48 20.64 -8.90
CA LEU A 378 -17.77 20.17 -9.41
C LEU A 378 -18.83 20.02 -8.31
N LYS A 379 -18.41 19.57 -7.12
CA LYS A 379 -19.32 19.50 -5.96
C LYS A 379 -19.70 20.87 -5.42
N ALA A 380 -18.75 21.79 -5.30
CA ALA A 380 -19.02 23.16 -4.85
C ALA A 380 -20.00 23.89 -5.77
N GLY A 381 -19.85 23.73 -7.09
CA GLY A 381 -20.80 24.27 -8.08
C GLY A 381 -22.21 23.73 -7.96
N ARG A 382 -22.38 22.46 -7.60
CA ARG A 382 -23.71 21.86 -7.36
C ARG A 382 -24.39 22.35 -6.08
N PHE A 383 -23.63 22.76 -5.08
CA PHE A 383 -24.17 23.35 -3.84
C PHE A 383 -24.55 24.83 -4.01
N SER A 384 -23.91 25.55 -4.93
CA SER A 384 -24.25 26.95 -5.22
C SER A 384 -25.48 27.12 -6.12
N SER A 385 -25.90 26.05 -6.81
CA SER A 385 -27.04 26.04 -7.73
C SER A 385 -28.34 25.49 -7.12
N SER A 386 -28.47 25.37 -5.80
CA SER A 386 -29.75 25.11 -5.16
C SER A 386 -30.66 26.35 -5.31
N PRO A 387 -31.84 26.23 -5.95
CA PRO A 387 -32.70 27.38 -6.22
C PRO A 387 -33.15 28.00 -4.90
N GLY A 388 -32.86 29.28 -4.75
CA GLY A 388 -33.41 30.12 -3.70
C GLY A 388 -34.93 29.96 -3.68
N LYS A 389 -35.49 29.77 -2.49
CA LYS A 389 -36.94 29.84 -2.24
C LYS A 389 -37.49 31.14 -2.84
N THR A 390 -38.19 31.00 -3.96
CA THR A 390 -39.03 32.07 -4.48
C THR A 390 -40.20 32.21 -3.50
N THR A 391 -40.12 33.20 -2.64
CA THR A 391 -41.28 33.70 -1.89
C THR A 391 -42.30 34.22 -2.88
N MET A 392 -43.34 33.44 -3.13
CA MET A 392 -44.58 34.02 -3.71
C MET A 392 -45.14 35.01 -2.68
N ARG A 393 -44.99 36.32 -2.94
CA ARG A 393 -45.90 37.34 -2.47
C ARG A 393 -47.07 37.41 -3.45
N GLY A 394 -48.27 37.26 -2.89
CA GLY A 394 -49.52 37.25 -3.63
C GLY A 394 -49.86 38.62 -4.28
N LEU A 395 -50.68 38.55 -5.27
CA LEU A 395 -51.81 39.40 -5.55
C LEU A 395 -52.93 38.55 -6.05
#